data_38146885c8564b29f8dd7d4b9a457510
#
_entry.id   38146885c8564b29f8dd7d4b9a457510
#
_cell.length_a   1.000
_cell.length_b   1.000
_cell.length_c   1.000
_cell.angle_alpha   90.00
_cell.angle_beta   90.00
_cell.angle_gamma   90.00
#
_symmetry.space_group_name_H-M   'P 1'
#
loop_
_entity.id
_entity.type
_entity.pdbx_description
1 polymer ?
#
loop_
_entity_poly.entity_id
_entity_poly.type
_entity_poly.pdbx_seq_one_letter_code
_entity_poly.pdbx_strand_id
1 'polypeptide(L)'
;YELTTTLPPGCRPPTITLEKEGYSPATAQLIPDQRLVEVSMKKLVDFKLKMMKQSFRSEKSPELQWGSVEELSSSNNVTLSITRGDDVQYLSYPADKTVKLLDGNAEYSIDAFLTTFGTLRGGFINPTWTIKQKELEGKDTIVLTLVEYYPTTDKEALSSFLYDGSYVDKLAPTLEDS
;
A
#
# COMPACT_ATOMS: atom_id res chain seq x y z
N TYR A 1 -10.82 -2.40 27.31
CA TYR A 1 -10.54 -3.69 27.96
C TYR A 1 -9.40 -3.49 28.95
N GLU A 2 -9.48 -4.14 30.10
CA GLU A 2 -8.44 -4.13 31.13
C GLU A 2 -7.85 -5.55 31.24
N LEU A 3 -6.53 -5.65 31.21
CA LEU A 3 -5.78 -6.88 31.41
C LEU A 3 -4.88 -6.68 32.64
N THR A 4 -5.06 -7.52 33.64
CA THR A 4 -4.17 -7.56 34.81
C THR A 4 -3.20 -8.73 34.67
N THR A 5 -1.89 -8.47 34.74
CA THR A 5 -0.85 -9.50 34.70
C THR A 5 0.22 -9.23 35.75
N THR A 6 0.89 -10.29 36.19
CA THR A 6 2.00 -10.21 37.14
C THR A 6 3.30 -10.59 36.43
N LEU A 7 4.30 -9.72 36.50
CA LEU A 7 5.60 -9.97 35.91
C LEU A 7 6.56 -10.61 36.92
N PRO A 8 7.32 -11.66 36.54
CA PRO A 8 8.34 -12.20 37.41
C PRO A 8 9.47 -11.17 37.64
N PRO A 9 10.00 -11.06 38.87
CA PRO A 9 11.12 -10.17 39.16
C PRO A 9 12.36 -10.59 38.36
N GLY A 10 13.12 -9.61 37.82
CA GLY A 10 14.40 -9.83 37.16
C GLY A 10 14.33 -10.10 35.64
N CYS A 11 13.16 -10.10 35.02
CA CYS A 11 13.01 -10.22 33.57
C CYS A 11 13.24 -8.85 32.87
N ARG A 12 13.74 -8.89 31.62
CA ARG A 12 13.68 -7.69 30.74
C ARG A 12 12.22 -7.26 30.63
N PRO A 13 11.93 -5.94 30.52
CA PRO A 13 10.55 -5.48 30.33
C PRO A 13 9.91 -6.26 29.18
N PRO A 14 8.86 -7.06 29.42
CA PRO A 14 8.21 -7.77 28.33
C PRO A 14 7.46 -6.80 27.44
N THR A 15 7.40 -7.12 26.15
CA THR A 15 6.56 -6.43 25.19
C THR A 15 5.24 -7.19 25.10
N ILE A 16 4.13 -6.48 25.27
CA ILE A 16 2.79 -7.00 24.95
C ILE A 16 2.39 -6.52 23.55
N THR A 17 1.83 -7.44 22.78
CA THR A 17 1.17 -7.13 21.52
C THR A 17 -0.34 -7.29 21.71
N LEU A 18 -1.08 -6.27 21.35
CA LEU A 18 -2.54 -6.29 21.35
C LEU A 18 -3.02 -6.44 19.91
N GLU A 19 -3.91 -7.40 19.69
CA GLU A 19 -4.54 -7.66 18.41
C GLU A 19 -6.06 -7.65 18.59
N LYS A 20 -6.74 -7.01 17.65
CA LYS A 20 -8.20 -6.98 17.59
C LYS A 20 -8.62 -6.88 16.12
N GLU A 21 -9.60 -7.68 15.73
CA GLU A 21 -10.17 -7.62 14.40
C GLU A 21 -10.66 -6.20 14.04
N GLY A 22 -10.32 -5.71 12.85
CA GLY A 22 -10.63 -4.36 12.38
C GLY A 22 -9.75 -3.26 12.98
N TYR A 23 -8.67 -3.60 13.67
CA TYR A 23 -7.72 -2.64 14.23
C TYR A 23 -6.29 -3.01 13.86
N SER A 24 -5.44 -2.00 13.74
CA SER A 24 -4.00 -2.21 13.60
C SER A 24 -3.43 -2.78 14.90
N PRO A 25 -2.55 -3.79 14.84
CA PRO A 25 -1.84 -4.28 16.02
C PRO A 25 -1.12 -3.14 16.74
N ALA A 26 -1.07 -3.22 18.05
CA ALA A 26 -0.36 -2.25 18.87
C ALA A 26 0.54 -2.96 19.89
N THR A 27 1.73 -2.43 20.11
CA THR A 27 2.71 -2.97 21.05
C THR A 27 2.99 -1.97 22.17
N ALA A 28 3.21 -2.47 23.37
CA ALA A 28 3.69 -1.67 24.50
C ALA A 28 4.74 -2.44 25.29
N GLN A 29 5.75 -1.74 25.80
CA GLN A 29 6.68 -2.30 26.78
C GLN A 29 6.12 -2.12 28.18
N LEU A 30 6.14 -3.18 28.96
CA LEU A 30 5.78 -3.13 30.37
C LEU A 30 7.01 -2.71 31.18
N ILE A 31 6.98 -1.52 31.75
CA ILE A 31 8.06 -1.05 32.62
C ILE A 31 7.81 -1.58 34.04
N PRO A 32 8.83 -2.12 34.73
CA PRO A 32 8.68 -2.54 36.13
C PRO A 32 8.11 -1.39 36.99
N ASP A 33 7.22 -1.71 37.90
CA ASP A 33 6.53 -0.78 38.80
C ASP A 33 5.48 0.15 38.14
N GLN A 34 5.24 0.05 36.85
CA GLN A 34 4.17 0.74 36.19
C GLN A 34 2.83 0.04 36.44
N ARG A 35 1.88 0.75 37.10
CA ARG A 35 0.58 0.16 37.47
C ARG A 35 -0.44 0.13 36.33
N LEU A 36 -0.27 0.99 35.35
CA LEU A 36 -1.17 1.13 34.21
C LEU A 36 -0.38 1.44 32.93
N VAL A 37 -0.66 0.70 31.88
CA VAL A 37 -0.16 0.97 30.52
C VAL A 37 -1.38 1.16 29.62
N GLU A 38 -1.53 2.35 29.06
CA GLU A 38 -2.56 2.64 28.07
C GLU A 38 -2.02 2.37 26.66
N VAL A 39 -2.75 1.59 25.87
CA VAL A 39 -2.40 1.26 24.50
C VAL A 39 -3.57 1.60 23.60
N SER A 40 -3.35 2.53 22.68
CA SER A 40 -4.37 2.91 21.70
C SER A 40 -4.21 2.11 20.42
N MET A 41 -5.24 1.36 20.05
CA MET A 41 -5.33 0.67 18.76
C MET A 41 -6.07 1.56 17.76
N LYS A 42 -5.54 1.67 16.56
CA LYS A 42 -6.15 2.46 15.49
C LYS A 42 -7.03 1.57 14.63
N LYS A 43 -8.23 2.07 14.29
CA LYS A 43 -9.20 1.35 13.47
C LYS A 43 -8.70 1.24 12.03
N LEU A 44 -8.96 0.09 11.41
CA LEU A 44 -8.76 -0.15 9.97
C LEU A 44 -10.12 -0.09 9.26
N VAL A 45 -10.11 0.45 8.05
CA VAL A 45 -11.28 0.54 7.17
C VAL A 45 -10.95 -0.16 5.85
N ASP A 46 -11.90 -0.95 5.35
CA ASP A 46 -11.77 -1.63 4.06
C ASP A 46 -12.10 -0.66 2.93
N PHE A 47 -11.21 -0.60 1.94
CA PHE A 47 -11.38 0.13 0.70
C PHE A 47 -11.41 -0.85 -0.48
N LYS A 48 -12.30 -0.63 -1.43
CA LYS A 48 -12.28 -1.31 -2.72
C LYS A 48 -11.02 -0.89 -3.48
N LEU A 49 -10.43 -1.83 -4.19
CA LEU A 49 -9.23 -1.60 -4.99
C LEU A 49 -9.59 -1.63 -6.46
N LYS A 50 -9.41 -0.50 -7.15
CA LYS A 50 -9.58 -0.35 -8.59
C LYS A 50 -8.21 -0.14 -9.22
N MET A 51 -7.84 -1.04 -10.11
CA MET A 51 -6.56 -1.00 -10.80
C MET A 51 -6.73 -0.53 -12.24
N MET A 52 -5.94 0.47 -12.61
CA MET A 52 -5.86 1.01 -13.96
C MET A 52 -4.44 0.86 -14.47
N LYS A 53 -4.24 1.02 -15.77
CA LYS A 53 -2.90 1.11 -16.38
C LYS A 53 -2.82 2.28 -17.33
N GLN A 54 -1.62 2.82 -17.49
CA GLN A 54 -1.29 3.83 -18.49
C GLN A 54 -0.01 3.44 -19.20
N SER A 55 -0.04 3.39 -20.53
CA SER A 55 1.15 3.04 -21.30
C SER A 55 2.16 4.18 -21.29
N PHE A 56 3.43 3.82 -21.14
CA PHE A 56 4.57 4.71 -21.32
C PHE A 56 5.49 4.18 -22.41
N ARG A 57 5.84 5.02 -23.39
CA ARG A 57 6.65 4.68 -24.56
C ARG A 57 7.94 5.50 -24.57
N SER A 58 9.04 4.92 -24.11
CA SER A 58 10.33 5.60 -23.96
C SER A 58 10.94 6.09 -25.27
N GLU A 59 10.57 5.46 -26.40
CA GLU A 59 11.09 5.80 -27.74
C GLU A 59 10.37 7.00 -28.38
N LYS A 60 9.29 7.52 -27.77
CA LYS A 60 8.50 8.64 -28.31
C LYS A 60 9.02 9.97 -27.79
N SER A 61 8.68 11.04 -28.51
CA SER A 61 8.88 12.40 -28.00
C SER A 61 8.08 12.63 -26.70
N PRO A 62 8.52 13.52 -25.80
CA PRO A 62 7.91 13.68 -24.47
C PRO A 62 6.40 13.84 -24.48
N GLU A 63 5.83 14.55 -25.46
CA GLU A 63 4.39 14.78 -25.57
C GLU A 63 3.59 13.52 -25.94
N LEU A 64 4.27 12.52 -26.53
CA LEU A 64 3.66 11.28 -27.03
C LEU A 64 4.05 10.03 -26.21
N GLN A 65 4.82 10.21 -25.14
CA GLN A 65 5.28 9.07 -24.31
C GLN A 65 4.13 8.43 -23.54
N TRP A 66 3.18 9.20 -23.06
CA TRP A 66 2.07 8.73 -22.25
C TRP A 66 0.81 8.50 -23.10
N GLY A 67 0.28 7.27 -23.00
CA GLY A 67 -1.01 6.93 -23.61
C GLY A 67 -2.20 7.24 -22.69
N SER A 68 -3.38 6.76 -23.09
CA SER A 68 -4.61 6.83 -22.29
C SER A 68 -4.53 5.94 -21.06
N VAL A 69 -5.29 6.31 -20.02
CA VAL A 69 -5.54 5.44 -18.87
C VAL A 69 -6.61 4.44 -19.27
N GLU A 70 -6.37 3.15 -18.98
CA GLU A 70 -7.23 2.03 -19.37
C GLU A 70 -7.44 1.09 -18.18
N GLU A 71 -8.54 0.37 -18.18
CA GLU A 71 -8.76 -0.73 -17.24
C GLU A 71 -7.81 -1.91 -17.54
N LEU A 72 -7.53 -2.69 -16.51
CA LEU A 72 -6.76 -3.91 -16.69
C LEU A 72 -7.59 -4.95 -17.48
N SER A 73 -6.95 -5.60 -18.44
CA SER A 73 -7.55 -6.72 -19.16
C SER A 73 -7.50 -8.01 -18.33
N SER A 74 -8.25 -9.02 -18.73
CA SER A 74 -8.26 -10.34 -18.07
C SER A 74 -6.92 -11.09 -18.10
N SER A 75 -5.98 -10.67 -18.97
CA SER A 75 -4.62 -11.21 -19.04
C SER A 75 -3.63 -10.50 -18.10
N ASN A 76 -4.05 -9.40 -17.49
CA ASN A 76 -3.23 -8.65 -16.56
C ASN A 76 -3.39 -9.18 -15.13
N ASN A 77 -2.28 -9.31 -14.43
CA ASN A 77 -2.25 -9.59 -12.99
C ASN A 77 -1.36 -8.55 -12.32
N VAL A 78 -1.71 -8.17 -11.11
CA VAL A 78 -0.92 -7.25 -10.30
C VAL A 78 -0.59 -7.89 -8.96
N THR A 79 0.68 -7.92 -8.62
CA THR A 79 1.12 -8.19 -7.26
C THR A 79 1.38 -6.86 -6.58
N LEU A 80 0.73 -6.64 -5.45
CA LEU A 80 0.76 -5.38 -4.71
C LEU A 80 1.19 -5.62 -3.28
N SER A 81 2.13 -4.82 -2.79
CA SER A 81 2.38 -4.66 -1.36
C SER A 81 2.10 -3.23 -0.92
N ILE A 82 1.38 -3.08 0.19
CA ILE A 82 1.16 -1.80 0.85
C ILE A 82 1.72 -1.91 2.25
N THR A 83 2.72 -1.09 2.55
CA THR A 83 3.48 -1.13 3.80
C THR A 83 3.23 0.13 4.62
N ARG A 84 3.04 -0.03 5.93
CA ARG A 84 2.96 1.05 6.91
C ARG A 84 3.76 0.67 8.16
N GLY A 85 4.94 1.26 8.31
CA GLY A 85 5.89 0.81 9.35
C GLY A 85 6.22 -0.67 9.17
N ASP A 86 5.93 -1.48 10.21
CA ASP A 86 6.14 -2.93 10.17
C ASP A 86 4.93 -3.73 9.62
N ASP A 87 3.80 -3.06 9.38
CA ASP A 87 2.60 -3.70 8.84
C ASP A 87 2.68 -3.77 7.31
N VAL A 88 2.60 -4.97 6.74
CA VAL A 88 2.61 -5.20 5.28
C VAL A 88 1.37 -5.98 4.87
N GLN A 89 0.66 -5.49 3.87
CA GLN A 89 -0.42 -6.19 3.21
C GLN A 89 0.04 -6.61 1.82
N TYR A 90 -0.04 -7.91 1.51
CA TYR A 90 0.21 -8.45 0.18
C TYR A 90 -1.10 -8.81 -0.48
N LEU A 91 -1.28 -8.35 -1.72
CA LEU A 91 -2.51 -8.52 -2.49
C LEU A 91 -2.17 -8.99 -3.90
N SER A 92 -3.04 -9.81 -4.47
CA SER A 92 -2.95 -10.29 -5.84
C SER A 92 -4.24 -9.95 -6.58
N TYR A 93 -4.21 -8.92 -7.41
CA TYR A 93 -5.35 -8.46 -8.20
C TYR A 93 -5.42 -9.24 -9.53
N PRO A 94 -6.58 -9.72 -9.99
CA PRO A 94 -7.93 -9.38 -9.54
C PRO A 94 -8.54 -10.28 -8.45
N ALA A 95 -7.78 -11.21 -7.85
CA ALA A 95 -8.31 -12.09 -6.80
C ALA A 95 -8.67 -11.29 -5.55
N ASP A 96 -7.77 -10.41 -5.09
CA ASP A 96 -8.00 -9.52 -3.97
C ASP A 96 -8.51 -8.16 -4.49
N LYS A 97 -9.65 -7.74 -3.98
CA LYS A 97 -10.34 -6.50 -4.42
C LYS A 97 -10.52 -5.48 -3.30
N THR A 98 -9.96 -5.74 -2.14
CA THR A 98 -10.04 -4.84 -0.98
C THR A 98 -8.70 -4.72 -0.30
N VAL A 99 -8.45 -3.55 0.26
CA VAL A 99 -7.28 -3.25 1.08
C VAL A 99 -7.72 -2.55 2.36
N LYS A 100 -6.99 -2.77 3.45
CA LYS A 100 -7.28 -2.14 4.73
C LYS A 100 -6.37 -0.94 4.93
N LEU A 101 -6.96 0.23 5.10
CA LEU A 101 -6.24 1.44 5.48
C LEU A 101 -6.60 1.87 6.90
N LEU A 102 -5.70 2.61 7.52
CA LEU A 102 -5.92 3.21 8.81
C LEU A 102 -6.99 4.31 8.72
N ASP A 103 -7.97 4.28 9.63
CA ASP A 103 -8.91 5.38 9.83
C ASP A 103 -8.20 6.55 10.55
N GLY A 104 -7.43 7.32 9.77
CA GLY A 104 -6.63 8.41 10.30
C GLY A 104 -5.51 8.83 9.35
N ASN A 105 -4.69 9.79 9.81
CA ASN A 105 -3.50 10.18 9.07
C ASN A 105 -2.49 9.04 9.05
N ALA A 106 -1.99 8.69 7.89
CA ALA A 106 -0.99 7.65 7.73
C ALA A 106 -0.11 7.87 6.49
N GLU A 107 1.07 7.30 6.54
CA GLU A 107 2.02 7.22 5.45
C GLU A 107 2.21 5.76 5.07
N TYR A 108 2.15 5.47 3.78
CA TYR A 108 2.28 4.15 3.19
C TYR A 108 3.38 4.13 2.14
N SER A 109 4.02 2.99 1.98
CA SER A 109 4.80 2.65 0.80
C SER A 109 4.00 1.67 -0.06
N ILE A 110 4.03 1.85 -1.38
CA ILE A 110 3.30 1.03 -2.34
C ILE A 110 4.27 0.47 -3.36
N ASP A 111 4.32 -0.86 -3.48
CA ASP A 111 5.02 -1.56 -4.55
C ASP A 111 4.03 -2.44 -5.30
N ALA A 112 3.77 -2.11 -6.56
CA ALA A 112 2.85 -2.83 -7.42
C ALA A 112 3.54 -3.23 -8.73
N PHE A 113 3.45 -4.50 -9.11
CA PHE A 113 4.06 -5.04 -10.32
C PHE A 113 2.99 -5.60 -11.25
N LEU A 114 2.94 -5.04 -12.47
CA LEU A 114 2.03 -5.45 -13.52
C LEU A 114 2.65 -6.55 -14.37
N THR A 115 1.97 -7.69 -14.47
CA THR A 115 2.36 -8.78 -15.36
C THR A 115 1.26 -9.05 -16.38
N THR A 116 1.66 -9.48 -17.58
CA THR A 116 0.75 -9.96 -18.63
C THR A 116 1.27 -11.31 -19.10
N PHE A 117 0.42 -12.34 -19.00
CA PHE A 117 0.82 -13.74 -19.26
C PHE A 117 2.10 -14.15 -18.50
N GLY A 118 2.23 -13.72 -17.24
CA GLY A 118 3.39 -14.03 -16.39
C GLY A 118 4.66 -13.23 -16.69
N THR A 119 4.65 -12.32 -17.66
CA THR A 119 5.80 -11.46 -17.99
C THR A 119 5.61 -10.08 -17.38
N LEU A 120 6.62 -9.57 -16.66
CA LEU A 120 6.63 -8.21 -16.12
C LEU A 120 6.50 -7.20 -17.26
N ARG A 121 5.55 -6.28 -17.14
CA ARG A 121 5.23 -5.23 -18.11
C ARG A 121 5.37 -3.83 -17.55
N GLY A 122 5.33 -3.70 -16.25
CA GLY A 122 5.34 -2.41 -15.61
C GLY A 122 5.03 -2.49 -14.14
N GLY A 123 4.55 -1.39 -13.58
CA GLY A 123 4.19 -1.32 -12.18
C GLY A 123 3.99 0.10 -11.69
N PHE A 124 3.97 0.22 -10.38
CA PHE A 124 3.96 1.48 -9.66
C PHE A 124 4.73 1.31 -8.36
N ILE A 125 5.74 2.11 -8.13
CA ILE A 125 6.53 2.13 -6.90
C ILE A 125 6.46 3.54 -6.32
N ASN A 126 5.86 3.67 -5.16
CA ASN A 126 5.76 4.92 -4.42
C ASN A 126 6.23 4.71 -2.98
N PRO A 127 7.43 5.15 -2.61
CA PRO A 127 7.97 4.94 -1.28
C PRO A 127 7.23 5.72 -0.19
N THR A 128 6.48 6.77 -0.57
CA THR A 128 5.81 7.65 0.40
C THR A 128 4.48 8.15 -0.14
N TRP A 129 3.40 7.47 0.21
CA TRP A 129 2.02 7.91 -0.04
C TRP A 129 1.37 8.34 1.26
N THR A 130 1.18 9.64 1.44
CA THR A 130 0.57 10.22 2.64
C THR A 130 -0.92 10.41 2.43
N ILE A 131 -1.73 9.92 3.38
CA ILE A 131 -3.18 10.11 3.42
C ILE A 131 -3.54 10.87 4.68
N LYS A 132 -4.38 11.87 4.55
CA LYS A 132 -4.99 12.58 5.68
C LYS A 132 -6.37 12.01 5.98
N GLN A 133 -6.75 11.95 7.26
CA GLN A 133 -8.04 11.40 7.68
C GLN A 133 -9.23 12.00 6.90
N LYS A 134 -9.25 13.32 6.72
CA LYS A 134 -10.32 14.00 5.97
C LYS A 134 -10.41 13.61 4.49
N GLU A 135 -9.35 13.04 3.92
CA GLU A 135 -9.33 12.56 2.54
C GLU A 135 -10.03 11.21 2.41
N LEU A 136 -10.17 10.49 3.52
CA LEU A 136 -10.89 9.21 3.59
C LEU A 136 -12.40 9.38 3.79
N GLU A 137 -12.85 10.57 4.22
CA GLU A 137 -14.27 10.81 4.53
C GLU A 137 -15.14 10.68 3.27
N GLY A 138 -16.13 9.78 3.32
CA GLY A 138 -17.04 9.50 2.20
C GLY A 138 -16.40 8.69 1.06
N LYS A 139 -15.14 8.30 1.17
CA LYS A 139 -14.43 7.50 0.17
C LYS A 139 -14.48 6.02 0.54
N ASP A 140 -14.61 5.15 -0.47
CA ASP A 140 -14.61 3.71 -0.28
C ASP A 140 -13.75 2.97 -1.32
N THR A 141 -13.18 3.69 -2.27
CA THR A 141 -12.42 3.11 -3.37
C THR A 141 -11.06 3.78 -3.53
N ILE A 142 -10.01 2.98 -3.64
CA ILE A 142 -8.67 3.42 -4.03
C ILE A 142 -8.48 3.09 -5.51
N VAL A 143 -8.11 4.09 -6.29
CA VAL A 143 -7.70 3.89 -7.67
C VAL A 143 -6.19 3.96 -7.76
N LEU A 144 -5.58 2.89 -8.21
CA LEU A 144 -4.14 2.80 -8.44
C LEU A 144 -3.87 2.63 -9.93
N THR A 145 -3.17 3.59 -10.54
CA THR A 145 -2.78 3.52 -11.93
C THR A 145 -1.34 3.05 -12.06
N LEU A 146 -1.13 1.98 -12.82
CA LEU A 146 0.17 1.36 -13.04
C LEU A 146 0.73 1.78 -14.39
N VAL A 147 2.04 1.93 -14.49
CA VAL A 147 2.70 2.11 -15.79
C VAL A 147 2.76 0.78 -16.51
N GLU A 148 2.38 0.75 -17.79
CA GLU A 148 2.71 -0.30 -18.72
C GLU A 148 3.82 0.21 -19.66
N TYR A 149 5.06 -0.27 -19.43
CA TYR A 149 6.26 0.26 -20.06
C TYR A 149 6.54 -0.36 -21.45
N TYR A 150 6.90 0.47 -22.40
CA TYR A 150 7.33 0.04 -23.75
C TYR A 150 8.67 0.69 -24.14
N PRO A 151 9.57 -0.04 -24.82
CA PRO A 151 9.45 -1.43 -25.28
C PRO A 151 9.58 -2.45 -24.14
N THR A 152 8.77 -3.50 -24.20
CA THR A 152 8.70 -4.53 -23.13
C THR A 152 9.90 -5.48 -23.10
N THR A 153 10.79 -5.39 -24.08
CA THR A 153 11.99 -6.23 -24.19
C THR A 153 13.16 -5.72 -23.35
N ASP A 154 13.17 -4.44 -23.03
CA ASP A 154 14.23 -3.81 -22.24
C ASP A 154 13.86 -3.83 -20.74
N LYS A 155 14.27 -4.90 -20.06
CA LYS A 155 14.00 -5.10 -18.63
C LYS A 155 14.81 -4.17 -17.72
N GLU A 156 16.01 -3.79 -18.15
CA GLU A 156 16.88 -2.88 -17.38
C GLU A 156 16.29 -1.47 -17.41
N ALA A 157 15.87 -0.99 -18.58
CA ALA A 157 15.21 0.29 -18.70
C ALA A 157 13.89 0.33 -17.94
N LEU A 158 13.08 -0.73 -18.00
CA LEU A 158 11.86 -0.85 -17.20
C LEU A 158 12.16 -0.74 -15.70
N SER A 159 13.11 -1.53 -15.21
CA SER A 159 13.49 -1.51 -13.80
C SER A 159 13.98 -0.13 -13.38
N SER A 160 14.92 0.44 -14.14
CA SER A 160 15.44 1.79 -13.88
C SER A 160 14.32 2.83 -13.84
N PHE A 161 13.39 2.79 -14.79
CA PHE A 161 12.25 3.70 -14.85
C PHE A 161 11.33 3.57 -13.62
N LEU A 162 11.02 2.35 -13.18
CA LEU A 162 10.15 2.14 -12.03
C LEU A 162 10.78 2.67 -10.73
N TYR A 163 12.10 2.54 -10.59
CA TYR A 163 12.79 2.96 -9.36
C TYR A 163 13.22 4.43 -9.36
N ASP A 164 13.27 5.11 -10.51
CA ASP A 164 13.60 6.55 -10.55
C ASP A 164 12.46 7.43 -10.00
N GLY A 165 11.23 6.92 -9.98
CA GLY A 165 10.08 7.56 -9.37
C GLY A 165 9.57 8.81 -10.11
N SER A 166 10.09 9.14 -11.28
CA SER A 166 9.75 10.36 -12.05
C SER A 166 8.25 10.46 -12.43
N TYR A 167 7.53 9.34 -12.41
CA TYR A 167 6.12 9.24 -12.75
C TYR A 167 5.17 9.27 -11.53
N VAL A 168 5.70 9.19 -10.31
CA VAL A 168 4.90 8.99 -9.08
C VAL A 168 3.88 10.09 -8.86
N ASP A 169 4.27 11.35 -9.03
CA ASP A 169 3.36 12.48 -8.86
C ASP A 169 2.22 12.47 -9.90
N LYS A 170 2.52 12.01 -11.12
CA LYS A 170 1.53 11.91 -12.20
C LYS A 170 0.50 10.81 -11.95
N LEU A 171 0.91 9.72 -11.35
CA LEU A 171 0.11 8.52 -11.13
C LEU A 171 -0.21 8.30 -9.64
N ALA A 172 -0.13 9.35 -8.84
CA ALA A 172 -0.45 9.25 -7.41
C ALA A 172 -1.80 8.57 -7.19
N PRO A 173 -1.90 7.64 -6.22
CA PRO A 173 -3.16 6.98 -5.92
C PRO A 173 -4.25 7.99 -5.58
N THR A 174 -5.48 7.75 -6.05
CA THR A 174 -6.63 8.60 -5.78
C THR A 174 -7.70 7.86 -4.99
N LEU A 175 -8.50 8.61 -4.25
CA LEU A 175 -9.63 8.11 -3.47
C LEU A 175 -10.92 8.56 -4.13
N GLU A 176 -11.83 7.62 -4.43
CA GLU A 176 -13.11 7.87 -5.08
C GLU A 176 -14.28 7.48 -4.16
N ASP A 177 -15.44 8.09 -4.39
CA ASP A 177 -16.73 7.67 -3.86
C ASP A 177 -17.22 6.43 -4.64
N SER A 178 -18.09 5.61 -4.08
CA SER A 178 -18.73 4.49 -4.79
C SER A 178 -19.84 4.93 -5.74
#